data_569abcac215a65eebec064945c07a759
#
_entry.id   569abcac215a65eebec064945c07a759
#
_cell.length_a   1.000
_cell.length_b   1.000
_cell.length_c   1.000
_cell.angle_alpha   90.00
_cell.angle_beta   90.00
_cell.angle_gamma   90.00
#
_symmetry.space_group_name_H-M   'P 1'
#
loop_
_entity.id
_entity.type
_entity.pdbx_description
1 polymer ?
#
loop_
_entity_poly.entity_id
_entity_poly.type
_entity_poly.pdbx_seq_one_letter_code
_entity_poly.pdbx_strand_id
1 'polypeptide(L)'
;MFEWGRAICYSGYRQEQSPKTATYPTYEQIKEDLTLLNELGFKYLRMYDPIRYAEETCKVIRDCGFDMQLMLGPGLISEVNNPGCPWNKTNYSEEELKQRAERNDRNIDELIRIANENSDVINSVSVGNENTPQWGENNVPIERLISFARRLKEGTGKPVTFNEGVYEWEHLKQLADELDIISIHSYPLW
;
A
#
# COMPACT_ATOMS: atom_id res chain seq x y z
N MET A 1 -17.28 10.76 -1.89
CA MET A 1 -17.51 10.26 -0.51
C MET A 1 -17.56 8.76 -0.61
N PHE A 2 -16.81 8.01 0.23
CA PHE A 2 -16.89 6.55 0.21
C PHE A 2 -18.24 6.09 0.75
N GLU A 3 -18.86 5.14 0.07
CA GLU A 3 -19.99 4.42 0.61
C GLU A 3 -19.50 3.41 1.65
N TRP A 4 -20.35 3.14 2.64
CA TRP A 4 -20.05 2.09 3.60
C TRP A 4 -20.01 0.72 2.92
N GLY A 5 -19.02 -0.11 3.24
CA GLY A 5 -18.87 -1.43 2.65
C GLY A 5 -17.83 -2.29 3.34
N ARG A 6 -17.90 -3.58 3.09
CA ARG A 6 -16.88 -4.53 3.58
C ARG A 6 -15.58 -4.31 2.83
N ALA A 7 -14.48 -4.28 3.57
CA ALA A 7 -13.13 -4.15 3.03
C ALA A 7 -12.25 -5.32 3.49
N ILE A 8 -11.26 -5.68 2.67
CA ILE A 8 -10.26 -6.69 3.01
C ILE A 8 -8.89 -6.30 2.45
N CYS A 9 -7.84 -6.62 3.20
CA CYS A 9 -6.48 -6.61 2.68
C CYS A 9 -6.30 -7.84 1.79
N TYR A 10 -6.09 -7.62 0.49
CA TYR A 10 -5.98 -8.69 -0.48
C TYR A 10 -4.53 -9.05 -0.77
N SER A 11 -4.22 -10.34 -0.60
CA SER A 11 -2.93 -10.92 -0.90
C SER A 11 -3.17 -12.32 -1.48
N GLY A 12 -3.27 -12.40 -2.81
CA GLY A 12 -3.69 -13.60 -3.55
C GLY A 12 -2.65 -14.69 -3.75
N TYR A 13 -1.52 -14.65 -3.02
CA TYR A 13 -0.45 -15.63 -3.18
C TYR A 13 -0.90 -17.05 -2.83
N ARG A 14 -0.51 -18.01 -3.67
CA ARG A 14 -0.66 -19.45 -3.46
C ARG A 14 0.64 -20.05 -2.92
N GLN A 15 0.62 -21.35 -2.66
CA GLN A 15 1.83 -22.10 -2.31
C GLN A 15 2.95 -21.82 -3.32
N GLU A 16 4.17 -21.61 -2.84
CA GLU A 16 5.37 -21.28 -3.64
C GLU A 16 5.36 -19.90 -4.33
N GLN A 17 4.28 -19.14 -4.22
CA GLN A 17 4.22 -17.77 -4.69
C GLN A 17 4.58 -16.78 -3.57
N SER A 18 5.40 -15.81 -3.87
CA SER A 18 5.74 -14.73 -2.93
C SER A 18 6.46 -13.58 -3.65
N PRO A 19 6.54 -12.41 -3.02
CA PRO A 19 7.41 -11.33 -3.51
C PRO A 19 8.87 -11.75 -3.60
N LYS A 20 9.34 -12.65 -2.73
CA LYS A 20 10.74 -13.12 -2.69
C LYS A 20 11.07 -14.03 -3.87
N THR A 21 10.12 -14.84 -4.32
CA THR A 21 10.28 -15.72 -5.49
C THR A 21 9.96 -15.01 -6.81
N ALA A 22 9.45 -13.78 -6.76
CA ALA A 22 8.93 -13.03 -7.90
C ALA A 22 7.89 -13.83 -8.71
N THR A 23 7.16 -14.72 -8.04
CA THR A 23 6.05 -15.49 -8.62
C THR A 23 4.75 -14.97 -8.06
N TYR A 24 3.90 -14.46 -8.94
CA TYR A 24 2.69 -13.75 -8.56
C TYR A 24 1.42 -14.53 -8.92
N PRO A 25 0.26 -14.21 -8.29
CA PRO A 25 -1.01 -14.80 -8.68
C PRO A 25 -1.30 -14.58 -10.16
N THR A 26 -1.81 -15.60 -10.79
CA THR A 26 -2.28 -15.53 -12.19
C THR A 26 -3.67 -14.91 -12.27
N TYR A 27 -4.07 -14.48 -13.46
CA TYR A 27 -5.43 -13.98 -13.73
C TYR A 27 -6.52 -14.92 -13.18
N GLU A 28 -6.41 -16.22 -13.45
CA GLU A 28 -7.43 -17.20 -13.00
C GLU A 28 -7.46 -17.36 -11.47
N GLN A 29 -6.30 -17.29 -10.81
CA GLN A 29 -6.22 -17.33 -9.35
C GLN A 29 -6.82 -16.08 -8.72
N ILE A 30 -6.54 -14.90 -9.27
CA ILE A 30 -7.15 -13.64 -8.83
C ILE A 30 -8.67 -13.69 -9.05
N LYS A 31 -9.11 -14.16 -10.20
CA LYS A 31 -10.55 -14.31 -10.52
C LYS A 31 -11.26 -15.25 -9.55
N GLU A 32 -10.66 -16.38 -9.20
CA GLU A 32 -11.19 -17.29 -8.18
C GLU A 32 -11.39 -16.58 -6.84
N ASP A 33 -10.35 -15.88 -6.36
CA ASP A 33 -10.41 -15.14 -5.09
C ASP A 33 -11.48 -14.05 -5.11
N LEU A 34 -11.50 -13.23 -6.17
CA LEU A 34 -12.42 -12.10 -6.26
C LEU A 34 -13.88 -12.57 -6.45
N THR A 35 -14.10 -13.73 -7.07
CA THR A 35 -15.42 -14.34 -7.14
C THR A 35 -15.94 -14.65 -5.75
N LEU A 36 -15.12 -15.33 -4.93
CA LEU A 36 -15.49 -15.64 -3.54
C LEU A 36 -15.72 -14.38 -2.70
N LEU A 37 -14.86 -13.38 -2.83
CA LEU A 37 -14.98 -12.11 -2.11
C LEU A 37 -16.25 -11.35 -2.53
N ASN A 38 -16.60 -11.36 -3.82
CA ASN A 38 -17.81 -10.75 -4.35
C ASN A 38 -19.08 -11.44 -3.81
N GLU A 39 -19.12 -12.78 -3.78
CA GLU A 39 -20.20 -13.56 -3.19
C GLU A 39 -20.39 -13.27 -1.70
N LEU A 40 -19.29 -12.99 -0.98
CA LEU A 40 -19.30 -12.60 0.43
C LEU A 40 -19.63 -11.11 0.65
N GLY A 41 -19.83 -10.33 -0.41
CA GLY A 41 -20.23 -8.92 -0.36
C GLY A 41 -19.08 -7.98 0.03
N PHE A 42 -17.83 -8.34 -0.27
CA PHE A 42 -16.70 -7.41 -0.16
C PHE A 42 -16.73 -6.41 -1.33
N LYS A 43 -16.64 -5.13 -0.98
CA LYS A 43 -16.66 -4.01 -1.93
C LYS A 43 -15.31 -3.35 -2.10
N TYR A 44 -14.47 -3.40 -1.08
CA TYR A 44 -13.18 -2.72 -1.08
C TYR A 44 -12.03 -3.69 -0.86
N LEU A 45 -11.03 -3.59 -1.72
CA LEU A 45 -9.77 -4.31 -1.60
C LEU A 45 -8.66 -3.33 -1.23
N ARG A 46 -7.70 -3.77 -0.43
CA ARG A 46 -6.47 -3.04 -0.19
C ARG A 46 -5.27 -3.87 -0.64
N MET A 47 -4.42 -3.30 -1.50
CA MET A 47 -3.17 -3.90 -1.93
C MET A 47 -1.99 -3.01 -1.56
N TYR A 48 -0.82 -3.62 -1.40
CA TYR A 48 0.35 -2.98 -0.78
C TYR A 48 1.48 -2.65 -1.76
N ASP A 49 1.37 -3.03 -3.02
CA ASP A 49 2.44 -2.85 -3.99
C ASP A 49 1.88 -2.74 -5.41
N PRO A 50 2.18 -1.65 -6.13
CA PRO A 50 1.68 -1.42 -7.48
C PRO A 50 2.35 -2.32 -8.52
N ILE A 51 3.61 -2.75 -8.28
CA ILE A 51 4.48 -3.36 -9.30
C ILE A 51 4.13 -4.83 -9.57
N ARG A 52 3.49 -5.51 -8.63
CA ARG A 52 3.30 -6.96 -8.69
C ARG A 52 2.14 -7.37 -9.60
N TYR A 53 0.93 -7.40 -9.07
CA TYR A 53 -0.27 -7.89 -9.78
C TYR A 53 -1.48 -6.95 -9.60
N ALA A 54 -1.24 -5.69 -9.27
CA ALA A 54 -2.32 -4.71 -9.09
C ALA A 54 -3.09 -4.46 -10.40
N GLU A 55 -2.40 -4.32 -11.51
CA GLU A 55 -3.03 -4.11 -12.84
C GLU A 55 -3.85 -5.33 -13.25
N GLU A 56 -3.35 -6.54 -13.00
CA GLU A 56 -4.09 -7.77 -13.30
C GLU A 56 -5.34 -7.89 -12.40
N THR A 57 -5.26 -7.46 -11.14
CA THR A 57 -6.42 -7.38 -10.23
C THR A 57 -7.46 -6.41 -10.78
N CYS A 58 -7.06 -5.22 -11.22
CA CYS A 58 -7.96 -4.25 -11.84
C CYS A 58 -8.61 -4.83 -13.11
N LYS A 59 -7.84 -5.54 -13.93
CA LYS A 59 -8.34 -6.21 -15.12
C LYS A 59 -9.41 -7.25 -14.80
N VAL A 60 -9.17 -8.10 -13.80
CA VAL A 60 -10.16 -9.11 -13.35
C VAL A 60 -11.44 -8.45 -12.86
N ILE A 61 -11.36 -7.37 -12.07
CA ILE A 61 -12.54 -6.64 -11.59
C ILE A 61 -13.40 -6.18 -12.77
N ARG A 62 -12.79 -5.59 -13.81
CA ARG A 62 -13.51 -5.14 -15.02
C ARG A 62 -14.09 -6.29 -15.82
N ASP A 63 -13.27 -7.28 -16.15
CA ASP A 63 -13.67 -8.39 -17.03
C ASP A 63 -14.82 -9.21 -16.43
N CYS A 64 -14.87 -9.32 -15.10
CA CYS A 64 -15.92 -10.04 -14.39
C CYS A 64 -17.13 -9.14 -13.98
N GLY A 65 -17.00 -7.83 -14.14
CA GLY A 65 -18.07 -6.88 -13.76
C GLY A 65 -18.30 -6.83 -12.25
N PHE A 66 -17.28 -7.05 -11.42
CA PHE A 66 -17.42 -6.98 -9.97
C PHE A 66 -17.59 -5.52 -9.50
N ASP A 67 -18.55 -5.27 -8.59
CA ASP A 67 -18.69 -3.97 -7.90
C ASP A 67 -17.64 -3.85 -6.78
N MET A 68 -16.36 -3.83 -7.18
CA MET A 68 -15.24 -3.74 -6.28
C MET A 68 -14.36 -2.55 -6.64
N GLN A 69 -13.78 -1.94 -5.60
CA GLN A 69 -12.83 -0.83 -5.72
C GLN A 69 -11.56 -1.14 -4.94
N LEU A 70 -10.44 -0.57 -5.40
CA LEU A 70 -9.12 -0.85 -4.87
C LEU A 70 -8.51 0.41 -4.24
N MET A 71 -8.04 0.27 -2.99
CA MET A 71 -7.04 1.13 -2.38
C MET A 71 -5.66 0.53 -2.69
N LEU A 72 -4.82 1.28 -3.40
CA LEU A 72 -3.48 0.83 -3.76
C LEU A 72 -2.41 1.63 -3.01
N GLY A 73 -1.45 0.93 -2.41
CA GLY A 73 -0.29 1.54 -1.75
C GLY A 73 1.03 1.05 -2.32
N PRO A 74 2.15 1.75 -2.07
CA PRO A 74 3.47 1.34 -2.48
C PRO A 74 4.07 0.34 -1.49
N GLY A 75 4.97 -0.50 -1.96
CA GLY A 75 5.85 -1.31 -1.11
C GLY A 75 7.10 -0.54 -0.74
N LEU A 76 6.99 0.41 0.21
CA LEU A 76 8.15 1.18 0.66
C LEU A 76 9.13 0.31 1.44
N ILE A 77 10.42 0.58 1.24
CA ILE A 77 11.52 0.02 2.01
C ILE A 77 12.20 1.12 2.83
N SER A 78 12.91 0.74 3.89
CA SER A 78 13.54 1.74 4.78
C SER A 78 14.49 2.67 4.04
N GLU A 79 14.43 3.95 4.40
CA GLU A 79 15.38 4.99 3.99
C GLU A 79 16.32 5.40 5.13
N VAL A 80 16.19 4.75 6.28
CA VAL A 80 17.00 4.97 7.48
C VAL A 80 17.38 3.65 8.13
N ASN A 81 18.50 3.63 8.84
CA ASN A 81 18.85 2.49 9.69
C ASN A 81 18.01 2.52 10.96
N ASN A 82 17.46 1.37 11.33
CA ASN A 82 16.69 1.23 12.57
C ASN A 82 17.30 0.16 13.49
N PRO A 83 18.21 0.51 14.40
CA PRO A 83 18.76 -0.43 15.36
C PRO A 83 17.73 -0.96 16.35
N GLY A 84 16.57 -0.30 16.48
CA GLY A 84 15.45 -0.72 17.31
C GLY A 84 14.64 -1.90 16.76
N CYS A 85 14.74 -2.18 15.45
CA CYS A 85 14.03 -3.30 14.84
C CYS A 85 14.54 -4.64 15.41
N PRO A 86 13.67 -5.51 15.99
CA PRO A 86 14.12 -6.72 16.65
C PRO A 86 14.56 -7.84 15.70
N TRP A 87 14.06 -7.85 14.45
CA TRP A 87 14.29 -8.93 13.47
C TRP A 87 15.18 -8.54 12.29
N ASN A 88 15.40 -7.26 12.04
CA ASN A 88 16.34 -6.78 11.02
C ASN A 88 17.42 -5.91 11.66
N LYS A 89 18.66 -6.41 11.71
CA LYS A 89 19.81 -5.71 12.27
C LYS A 89 20.78 -5.20 11.18
N THR A 90 20.35 -5.20 9.93
CA THR A 90 21.18 -4.69 8.83
C THR A 90 21.43 -3.20 9.00
N ASN A 91 22.69 -2.83 8.94
CA ASN A 91 23.14 -1.44 8.92
C ASN A 91 23.56 -1.09 7.49
N TYR A 92 22.69 -0.40 6.78
CA TYR A 92 22.92 0.02 5.40
C TYR A 92 23.90 1.19 5.37
N SER A 93 24.78 1.20 4.37
CA SER A 93 25.64 2.37 4.06
C SER A 93 24.78 3.54 3.53
N GLU A 94 25.35 4.74 3.52
CA GLU A 94 24.68 5.93 2.97
C GLU A 94 24.29 5.74 1.51
N GLU A 95 25.15 5.09 0.71
CA GLU A 95 24.86 4.81 -0.70
C GLU A 95 23.70 3.82 -0.86
N GLU A 96 23.64 2.78 -0.03
CA GLU A 96 22.50 1.84 -0.04
C GLU A 96 21.21 2.52 0.38
N LEU A 97 21.22 3.38 1.40
CA LEU A 97 20.03 4.14 1.82
C LEU A 97 19.57 5.08 0.71
N LYS A 98 20.48 5.73 -0.01
CA LYS A 98 20.14 6.56 -1.17
C LYS A 98 19.48 5.75 -2.28
N GLN A 99 20.02 4.59 -2.65
CA GLN A 99 19.44 3.71 -3.66
C GLN A 99 18.04 3.22 -3.25
N ARG A 100 17.83 2.98 -1.95
CA ARG A 100 16.53 2.60 -1.38
C ARG A 100 15.54 3.76 -1.49
N ALA A 101 15.94 4.98 -1.19
CA ALA A 101 15.13 6.17 -1.37
C ALA A 101 14.73 6.38 -2.85
N GLU A 102 15.66 6.23 -3.79
CA GLU A 102 15.39 6.28 -5.23
C GLU A 102 14.42 5.17 -5.69
N ARG A 103 14.50 3.98 -5.09
CA ARG A 103 13.52 2.92 -5.34
C ARG A 103 12.12 3.31 -4.85
N ASN A 104 12.01 3.90 -3.68
CA ASN A 104 10.73 4.38 -3.15
C ASN A 104 10.14 5.46 -4.06
N ASP A 105 10.96 6.39 -4.56
CA ASP A 105 10.53 7.41 -5.53
C ASP A 105 9.92 6.76 -6.79
N ARG A 106 10.61 5.75 -7.37
CA ARG A 106 10.09 5.00 -8.52
C ARG A 106 8.79 4.27 -8.21
N ASN A 107 8.64 3.71 -7.00
CA ASN A 107 7.40 3.06 -6.57
C ASN A 107 6.22 4.03 -6.49
N ILE A 108 6.47 5.26 -6.04
CA ILE A 108 5.45 6.32 -6.02
C ILE A 108 5.07 6.73 -7.45
N ASP A 109 6.04 6.90 -8.36
CA ASP A 109 5.76 7.22 -9.76
C ASP A 109 4.94 6.11 -10.43
N GLU A 110 5.25 4.86 -10.16
CA GLU A 110 4.52 3.70 -10.69
C GLU A 110 3.11 3.62 -10.10
N LEU A 111 2.95 3.91 -8.81
CA LEU A 111 1.63 3.98 -8.18
C LEU A 111 0.76 5.07 -8.85
N ILE A 112 1.32 6.24 -9.13
CA ILE A 112 0.63 7.32 -9.83
C ILE A 112 0.19 6.86 -11.23
N ARG A 113 1.10 6.23 -11.99
CA ARG A 113 0.78 5.71 -13.32
C ARG A 113 -0.39 4.72 -13.27
N ILE A 114 -0.26 3.69 -12.43
CA ILE A 114 -1.27 2.62 -12.34
C ILE A 114 -2.62 3.17 -11.84
N ALA A 115 -2.61 4.09 -10.87
CA ALA A 115 -3.82 4.71 -10.36
C ALA A 115 -4.57 5.53 -11.42
N ASN A 116 -3.85 6.20 -12.31
CA ASN A 116 -4.43 6.96 -13.42
C ASN A 116 -4.96 6.05 -14.54
N GLU A 117 -4.20 5.04 -14.92
CA GLU A 117 -4.59 4.07 -15.96
C GLU A 117 -5.77 3.18 -15.54
N ASN A 118 -5.98 3.02 -14.22
CA ASN A 118 -7.05 2.22 -13.64
C ASN A 118 -7.99 3.05 -12.76
N SER A 119 -8.26 4.30 -13.16
CA SER A 119 -8.99 5.27 -12.35
C SER A 119 -10.45 4.91 -12.08
N ASP A 120 -11.03 4.01 -12.85
CA ASP A 120 -12.37 3.44 -12.69
C ASP A 120 -12.45 2.40 -11.56
N VAL A 121 -11.34 1.71 -11.26
CA VAL A 121 -11.25 0.68 -10.23
C VAL A 121 -10.52 1.19 -8.98
N ILE A 122 -9.42 1.93 -9.14
CA ILE A 122 -8.66 2.45 -8.01
C ILE A 122 -9.33 3.73 -7.51
N ASN A 123 -9.89 3.68 -6.31
CA ASN A 123 -10.64 4.79 -5.72
C ASN A 123 -9.83 5.64 -4.73
N SER A 124 -8.74 5.11 -4.20
CA SER A 124 -7.87 5.78 -3.24
C SER A 124 -6.44 5.24 -3.30
N VAL A 125 -5.49 6.01 -2.83
CA VAL A 125 -4.08 5.62 -2.75
C VAL A 125 -3.52 5.80 -1.35
N SER A 126 -2.61 4.92 -0.96
CA SER A 126 -1.92 5.01 0.32
C SER A 126 -0.48 5.46 0.13
N VAL A 127 0.02 6.29 1.03
CA VAL A 127 1.44 6.71 1.07
C VAL A 127 2.36 5.55 1.46
N GLY A 128 1.89 4.66 2.34
CA GLY A 128 2.68 3.55 2.85
C GLY A 128 1.92 2.71 3.87
N ASN A 129 2.65 1.82 4.53
CA ASN A 129 2.13 0.91 5.54
C ASN A 129 3.17 0.66 6.64
N GLU A 130 2.87 1.11 7.86
CA GLU A 130 3.72 0.91 9.04
C GLU A 130 5.20 1.28 8.77
N ASN A 131 5.40 2.51 8.27
CA ASN A 131 6.72 3.00 7.90
C ASN A 131 7.34 3.90 8.98
N THR A 132 6.75 3.99 10.18
CA THR A 132 7.22 4.87 11.25
C THR A 132 7.48 4.19 12.59
N PRO A 133 6.99 2.95 12.89
CA PRO A 133 7.15 2.35 14.19
C PRO A 133 8.62 2.13 14.57
N GLN A 134 8.95 2.31 15.85
CA GLN A 134 10.32 2.07 16.35
C GLN A 134 10.80 0.62 16.13
N TRP A 135 9.89 -0.32 16.11
CA TRP A 135 10.16 -1.73 15.79
C TRP A 135 10.13 -2.03 14.29
N GLY A 136 9.78 -1.06 13.45
CA GLY A 136 9.56 -1.24 12.01
C GLY A 136 10.85 -1.57 11.25
N GLU A 137 10.72 -2.44 10.26
CA GLU A 137 11.82 -2.78 9.34
C GLU A 137 11.96 -1.77 8.19
N ASN A 138 10.85 -1.13 7.80
CA ASN A 138 10.77 -0.30 6.60
C ASN A 138 10.53 1.18 6.92
N ASN A 139 11.31 1.71 7.86
CA ASN A 139 11.11 3.09 8.31
C ASN A 139 11.54 4.11 7.25
N VAL A 140 10.67 5.10 7.07
CA VAL A 140 10.84 6.22 6.14
C VAL A 140 10.70 7.53 6.92
N PRO A 141 11.56 8.52 6.70
CA PRO A 141 11.44 9.83 7.36
C PRO A 141 10.08 10.48 7.11
N ILE A 142 9.52 11.15 8.13
CA ILE A 142 8.19 11.78 8.04
C ILE A 142 8.12 12.79 6.90
N GLU A 143 9.17 13.56 6.67
CA GLU A 143 9.27 14.55 5.59
C GLU A 143 9.17 13.90 4.22
N ARG A 144 9.69 12.68 4.07
CA ARG A 144 9.56 11.90 2.84
C ARG A 144 8.13 11.42 2.64
N LEU A 145 7.49 10.91 3.71
CA LEU A 145 6.08 10.50 3.66
C LEU A 145 5.17 11.68 3.30
N ILE A 146 5.43 12.87 3.86
CA ILE A 146 4.72 14.12 3.50
C ILE A 146 4.93 14.46 2.02
N SER A 147 6.17 14.36 1.54
CA SER A 147 6.47 14.58 0.11
C SER A 147 5.71 13.60 -0.78
N PHE A 148 5.65 12.33 -0.40
CA PHE A 148 4.91 11.31 -1.13
C PHE A 148 3.40 11.57 -1.11
N ALA A 149 2.84 11.98 0.03
CA ALA A 149 1.42 12.35 0.12
C ALA A 149 1.05 13.45 -0.87
N ARG A 150 1.85 14.52 -0.93
CA ARG A 150 1.65 15.62 -1.87
C ARG A 150 1.76 15.17 -3.33
N ARG A 151 2.80 14.40 -3.66
CA ARG A 151 2.98 13.85 -5.02
C ARG A 151 1.80 12.98 -5.44
N LEU A 152 1.28 12.12 -4.54
CA LEU A 152 0.12 11.29 -4.82
C LEU A 152 -1.15 12.12 -5.03
N LYS A 153 -1.40 13.15 -4.23
CA LYS A 153 -2.53 14.06 -4.42
C LYS A 153 -2.47 14.76 -5.78
N GLU A 154 -1.34 15.37 -6.08
CA GLU A 154 -1.12 16.11 -7.33
C GLU A 154 -1.18 15.17 -8.55
N GLY A 155 -0.56 14.00 -8.46
CA GLY A 155 -0.41 13.07 -9.57
C GLY A 155 -1.65 12.24 -9.88
N THR A 156 -2.53 12.00 -8.88
CA THR A 156 -3.69 11.12 -9.08
C THR A 156 -5.04 11.82 -8.94
N GLY A 157 -5.10 12.92 -8.20
CA GLY A 157 -6.37 13.57 -7.84
C GLY A 157 -7.28 12.70 -6.97
N LYS A 158 -6.78 11.59 -6.43
CA LYS A 158 -7.54 10.65 -5.60
C LYS A 158 -7.34 10.94 -4.12
N PRO A 159 -8.30 10.53 -3.26
CA PRO A 159 -8.10 10.56 -1.82
C PRO A 159 -6.85 9.80 -1.41
N VAL A 160 -6.03 10.43 -0.57
CA VAL A 160 -4.76 9.89 -0.08
C VAL A 160 -4.87 9.54 1.40
N THR A 161 -4.35 8.37 1.76
CA THR A 161 -4.25 7.90 3.14
C THR A 161 -2.84 7.44 3.48
N PHE A 162 -2.60 7.21 4.76
CA PHE A 162 -1.46 6.45 5.28
C PHE A 162 -1.97 5.44 6.30
N ASN A 163 -1.42 4.25 6.30
CA ASN A 163 -1.89 3.14 7.14
C ASN A 163 -0.86 2.90 8.25
N GLU A 164 -1.25 3.21 9.51
CA GLU A 164 -0.31 3.15 10.61
C GLU A 164 -0.98 2.72 11.92
N GLY A 165 -0.20 2.28 12.89
CA GLY A 165 -0.63 1.91 14.22
C GLY A 165 -1.25 3.07 15.00
N VAL A 166 -2.20 2.78 15.87
CA VAL A 166 -2.91 3.80 16.66
C VAL A 166 -1.97 4.68 17.49
N TYR A 167 -0.90 4.10 18.05
CA TYR A 167 0.04 4.83 18.89
C TYR A 167 0.98 5.74 18.09
N GLU A 168 1.35 5.34 16.89
CA GLU A 168 2.20 6.12 16.01
C GLU A 168 1.49 7.40 15.55
N TRP A 169 0.17 7.35 15.34
CA TRP A 169 -0.63 8.52 14.94
C TRP A 169 -0.54 9.69 15.93
N GLU A 170 -0.26 9.46 17.21
CA GLU A 170 -0.05 10.53 18.20
C GLU A 170 1.11 11.46 17.82
N HIS A 171 2.07 10.99 17.03
CA HIS A 171 3.27 11.71 16.63
C HIS A 171 3.29 12.11 15.15
N LEU A 172 2.25 11.76 14.38
CA LEU A 172 2.20 11.96 12.93
C LEU A 172 1.28 13.11 12.49
N LYS A 173 1.02 14.09 13.37
CA LYS A 173 0.10 15.19 13.06
C LYS A 173 0.45 15.90 11.73
N GLN A 174 1.72 16.17 11.47
CA GLN A 174 2.14 16.87 10.25
C GLN A 174 1.82 16.05 8.98
N LEU A 175 1.95 14.73 9.04
CA LEU A 175 1.54 13.86 7.96
C LEU A 175 0.00 13.81 7.85
N ALA A 176 -0.70 13.72 8.99
CA ALA A 176 -2.17 13.69 9.03
C ALA A 176 -2.79 14.92 8.36
N ASP A 177 -2.19 16.11 8.55
CA ASP A 177 -2.63 17.36 7.94
C ASP A 177 -2.54 17.34 6.39
N GLU A 178 -1.75 16.44 5.80
CA GLU A 178 -1.60 16.25 4.36
C GLU A 178 -2.53 15.17 3.77
N LEU A 179 -3.24 14.43 4.60
CA LEU A 179 -4.07 13.30 4.17
C LEU A 179 -5.55 13.64 4.07
N ASP A 180 -6.27 12.89 3.27
CA ASP A 180 -7.74 12.99 3.13
C ASP A 180 -8.44 11.97 4.04
N ILE A 181 -7.75 10.88 4.38
CA ILE A 181 -8.26 9.77 5.16
C ILE A 181 -7.19 9.35 6.17
N ILE A 182 -7.58 9.09 7.40
CA ILE A 182 -6.73 8.46 8.42
C ILE A 182 -7.08 6.99 8.50
N SER A 183 -6.12 6.13 8.17
CA SER A 183 -6.26 4.68 8.28
C SER A 183 -5.50 4.16 9.50
N ILE A 184 -6.22 3.55 10.43
CA ILE A 184 -5.69 3.12 11.72
C ILE A 184 -5.62 1.60 11.78
N HIS A 185 -4.43 1.08 12.10
CA HIS A 185 -4.26 -0.31 12.50
C HIS A 185 -4.53 -0.42 13.99
N SER A 186 -5.56 -1.18 14.35
CA SER A 186 -5.93 -1.45 15.72
C SER A 186 -5.83 -2.95 16.00
N TYR A 187 -4.98 -3.32 16.92
CA TYR A 187 -4.75 -4.70 17.35
C TYR A 187 -5.13 -4.86 18.83
N PRO A 188 -6.44 -4.96 19.16
CA PRO A 188 -6.92 -4.86 20.54
C PRO A 188 -6.50 -6.01 21.44
N LEU A 189 -5.87 -7.04 20.90
CA LEU A 189 -5.40 -8.22 21.66
C LEU A 189 -3.87 -8.26 21.86
N TRP A 190 -3.14 -7.16 21.55
CA TRP A 190 -1.68 -7.07 21.70
C TRP A 190 -1.33 -6.09 22.80
#